data_1e75b2eb7c14a04fb004f96b91d1a604
#
_entry.id   1e75b2eb7c14a04fb004f96b91d1a604
#
_cell.length_a   1.000
_cell.length_b   1.000
_cell.length_c   1.000
_cell.angle_alpha   90.00
_cell.angle_beta   90.00
_cell.angle_gamma   90.00
#
_symmetry.space_group_name_H-M   'P 1'
#
loop_
_entity.id
_entity.type
_entity.pdbx_description
1 polymer ?
#
loop_
_entity_poly.entity_id
_entity_poly.type
_entity_poly.pdbx_seq_one_letter_code
_entity_poly.pdbx_strand_id
1 'polypeptide(L)'
;MKNLKREKRKTSKGQLIEIGSILIIVICLMLIIFAVSSNFIEKKTDKENLDNFFEIQDKNIEIQDKVKVKEIANDKDDSENLLGVLEIKKINFIQGFYSINSRKNDVNKNIQIIKGSAMPNELKGNLIIVGHSGRSKNSYFNNLNKLAINDIATVYFDGKTYDYKLVNVYEVEKTGVVNIVRNKEITTLTLITCKKNTHKQLVFIFELN
;
A
#
# COMPACT_ATOMS: atom_id res chain seq x y z
N MET A 1 -56.71 -30.49 31.10
CA MET A 1 -56.33 -30.26 29.67
C MET A 1 -55.78 -28.88 29.36
N LYS A 2 -56.14 -27.79 30.04
CA LYS A 2 -55.56 -26.42 29.79
C LYS A 2 -54.12 -26.30 30.17
N ASN A 3 -53.62 -27.00 31.20
CA ASN A 3 -52.19 -26.85 31.64
C ASN A 3 -51.19 -27.56 30.73
N LEU A 4 -51.54 -28.70 30.14
CA LEU A 4 -50.68 -29.41 29.18
C LEU A 4 -50.47 -28.64 27.87
N LYS A 5 -51.46 -27.88 27.41
CA LYS A 5 -51.32 -27.01 26.22
C LYS A 5 -50.45 -25.79 26.49
N ARG A 6 -50.38 -25.31 27.74
CA ARG A 6 -49.56 -24.13 28.11
C ARG A 6 -48.09 -24.52 28.28
N GLU A 7 -47.80 -25.73 28.78
CA GLU A 7 -46.45 -26.26 28.88
C GLU A 7 -45.82 -26.54 27.51
N LYS A 8 -46.57 -27.20 26.60
CA LYS A 8 -46.11 -27.42 25.21
C LYS A 8 -45.87 -26.13 24.44
N ARG A 9 -46.62 -25.06 24.68
CA ARG A 9 -46.38 -23.73 24.05
C ARG A 9 -45.12 -23.02 24.63
N LYS A 10 -44.81 -23.22 25.91
CA LYS A 10 -43.60 -22.64 26.54
C LYS A 10 -42.33 -23.34 26.05
N THR A 11 -42.34 -24.66 25.91
CA THR A 11 -41.22 -25.46 25.38
C THR A 11 -40.96 -25.14 23.90
N SER A 12 -41.97 -24.96 23.06
CA SER A 12 -41.81 -24.58 21.65
C SER A 12 -41.23 -23.19 21.47
N LYS A 13 -41.58 -22.20 22.29
CA LYS A 13 -40.99 -20.86 22.25
C LYS A 13 -39.55 -20.86 22.74
N GLY A 14 -39.20 -21.65 23.77
CA GLY A 14 -37.84 -21.81 24.26
C GLY A 14 -36.92 -22.42 23.18
N GLN A 15 -37.35 -23.48 22.54
CA GLN A 15 -36.62 -24.13 21.45
C GLN A 15 -36.41 -23.21 20.23
N LEU A 16 -37.38 -22.38 19.87
CA LEU A 16 -37.26 -21.38 18.80
C LEU A 16 -36.22 -20.30 19.12
N ILE A 17 -36.12 -19.86 20.39
CA ILE A 17 -35.11 -18.88 20.83
C ILE A 17 -33.72 -19.51 20.83
N GLU A 18 -33.58 -20.76 21.28
CA GLU A 18 -32.30 -21.48 21.26
C GLU A 18 -31.81 -21.71 19.82
N ILE A 19 -32.66 -22.14 18.91
CA ILE A 19 -32.33 -22.31 17.50
C ILE A 19 -31.91 -20.96 16.88
N GLY A 20 -32.66 -19.90 17.19
CA GLY A 20 -32.32 -18.54 16.72
C GLY A 20 -30.96 -18.05 17.21
N SER A 21 -30.62 -18.33 18.50
CA SER A 21 -29.33 -17.94 19.05
C SER A 21 -28.17 -18.73 18.42
N ILE A 22 -28.33 -20.01 18.18
CA ILE A 22 -27.32 -20.84 17.50
C ILE A 22 -27.12 -20.37 16.07
N LEU A 23 -28.17 -20.02 15.35
CA LEU A 23 -28.07 -19.51 13.97
C LEU A 23 -27.28 -18.18 13.90
N ILE A 24 -27.52 -17.27 14.85
CA ILE A 24 -26.77 -16.02 14.95
C ILE A 24 -25.29 -16.29 15.21
N ILE A 25 -24.96 -17.20 16.12
CA ILE A 25 -23.58 -17.58 16.42
C ILE A 25 -22.86 -18.12 15.16
N VAL A 26 -23.54 -19.01 14.43
CA VAL A 26 -23.00 -19.59 13.18
C VAL A 26 -22.75 -18.50 12.12
N ILE A 27 -23.70 -17.58 11.96
CA ILE A 27 -23.52 -16.45 11.02
C ILE A 27 -22.34 -15.58 11.45
N CYS A 28 -22.21 -15.24 12.73
CA CYS A 28 -21.07 -14.46 13.24
C CYS A 28 -19.75 -15.18 13.00
N LEU A 29 -19.68 -16.50 13.23
CA LEU A 29 -18.47 -17.29 12.96
C LEU A 29 -18.12 -17.29 11.47
N MET A 30 -19.11 -17.46 10.58
CA MET A 30 -18.89 -17.37 9.13
C MET A 30 -18.36 -15.99 8.71
N LEU A 31 -18.89 -14.91 9.27
CA LEU A 31 -18.41 -13.56 8.97
C LEU A 31 -16.96 -13.34 9.45
N ILE A 32 -16.61 -13.87 10.62
CA ILE A 32 -15.23 -13.82 11.14
C ILE A 32 -14.29 -14.60 10.23
N ILE A 33 -14.64 -15.83 9.85
CA ILE A 33 -13.83 -16.65 8.94
C ILE A 33 -13.68 -15.96 7.59
N PHE A 34 -14.74 -15.39 7.04
CA PHE A 34 -14.68 -14.62 5.79
C PHE A 34 -13.75 -13.41 5.89
N ALA A 35 -13.84 -12.62 6.98
CA ALA A 35 -12.98 -11.47 7.20
C ALA A 35 -11.50 -11.84 7.37
N VAL A 36 -11.20 -12.95 8.05
CA VAL A 36 -9.83 -13.46 8.22
C VAL A 36 -9.28 -13.98 6.91
N SER A 37 -10.06 -14.77 6.16
CA SER A 37 -9.61 -15.33 4.87
C SER A 37 -9.38 -14.26 3.82
N SER A 38 -10.23 -13.22 3.73
CA SER A 38 -10.03 -12.12 2.80
C SER A 38 -8.72 -11.34 3.07
N ASN A 39 -8.40 -11.09 4.33
CA ASN A 39 -7.14 -10.45 4.71
C ASN A 39 -5.90 -11.31 4.40
N PHE A 40 -6.03 -12.63 4.52
CA PHE A 40 -4.95 -13.56 4.21
C PHE A 40 -4.67 -13.63 2.70
N ILE A 41 -5.74 -13.67 1.88
CA ILE A 41 -5.63 -13.68 0.42
C ILE A 41 -4.96 -12.39 -0.08
N GLU A 42 -5.38 -11.23 0.41
CA GLU A 42 -4.81 -9.93 0.00
C GLU A 42 -3.30 -9.86 0.28
N LYS A 43 -2.85 -10.24 1.49
CA LYS A 43 -1.42 -10.27 1.83
C LYS A 43 -0.61 -11.27 1.01
N LYS A 44 -1.21 -12.39 0.64
CA LYS A 44 -0.57 -13.40 -0.21
C LYS A 44 -0.38 -12.85 -1.62
N THR A 45 -1.39 -12.21 -2.18
CA THR A 45 -1.33 -11.57 -3.50
C THR A 45 -0.29 -10.45 -3.54
N ASP A 46 -0.22 -9.60 -2.51
CA ASP A 46 0.80 -8.55 -2.45
C ASP A 46 2.22 -9.12 -2.43
N LYS A 47 2.44 -10.20 -1.68
CA LYS A 47 3.72 -10.88 -1.66
C LYS A 47 4.07 -11.51 -3.01
N GLU A 48 3.13 -12.22 -3.63
CA GLU A 48 3.32 -12.81 -4.97
C GLU A 48 3.63 -11.75 -6.03
N ASN A 49 2.98 -10.59 -5.97
CA ASN A 49 3.27 -9.47 -6.87
C ASN A 49 4.69 -8.92 -6.67
N LEU A 50 5.16 -8.81 -5.42
CA LEU A 50 6.53 -8.41 -5.11
C LEU A 50 7.55 -9.44 -5.59
N ASP A 51 7.34 -10.72 -5.32
CA ASP A 51 8.22 -11.81 -5.74
C ASP A 51 8.31 -11.84 -7.28
N ASN A 52 7.19 -11.73 -8.00
CA ASN A 52 7.15 -11.67 -9.45
C ASN A 52 7.87 -10.42 -10.00
N PHE A 53 7.73 -9.26 -9.35
CA PHE A 53 8.42 -8.04 -9.76
C PHE A 53 9.94 -8.25 -9.71
N PHE A 54 10.47 -8.76 -8.61
CA PHE A 54 11.91 -9.01 -8.48
C PHE A 54 12.41 -10.11 -9.43
N GLU A 55 11.64 -11.18 -9.66
CA GLU A 55 12.00 -12.21 -10.62
C GLU A 55 12.12 -11.68 -12.05
N ILE A 56 11.20 -10.79 -12.46
CA ILE A 56 11.25 -10.14 -13.77
C ILE A 56 12.44 -9.18 -13.85
N GLN A 57 12.73 -8.47 -12.77
CA GLN A 57 13.84 -7.53 -12.70
C GLN A 57 15.18 -8.26 -12.82
N ASP A 58 15.37 -9.38 -12.12
CA ASP A 58 16.59 -10.21 -12.22
C ASP A 58 16.79 -10.77 -13.62
N LYS A 59 15.73 -11.25 -14.26
CA LYS A 59 15.78 -11.74 -15.66
C LYS A 59 16.14 -10.62 -16.63
N ASN A 60 15.64 -9.40 -16.45
CA ASN A 60 15.95 -8.26 -17.31
C ASN A 60 17.41 -7.83 -17.17
N ILE A 61 18.01 -7.92 -15.97
CA ILE A 61 19.44 -7.66 -15.74
C ILE A 61 20.29 -8.68 -16.49
N GLU A 62 19.95 -9.97 -16.43
CA GLU A 62 20.68 -11.04 -17.15
C GLU A 62 20.58 -10.90 -18.68
N ILE A 63 19.46 -10.37 -19.21
CA ILE A 63 19.23 -10.15 -20.65
C ILE A 63 19.98 -8.90 -21.14
N GLN A 64 20.10 -7.85 -20.33
CA GLN A 64 20.85 -6.63 -20.72
C GLN A 64 22.34 -6.89 -20.94
N ASP A 65 22.93 -7.86 -20.25
CA ASP A 65 24.31 -8.30 -20.49
C ASP A 65 24.50 -9.09 -21.80
N LYS A 66 23.45 -9.57 -22.41
CA LYS A 66 23.52 -10.49 -23.58
C LYS A 66 22.90 -9.99 -24.88
N VAL A 67 22.08 -8.94 -24.90
CA VAL A 67 21.38 -8.52 -26.14
C VAL A 67 21.24 -7.02 -26.30
N LYS A 68 21.89 -6.52 -27.37
CA LYS A 68 21.64 -5.22 -28.00
C LYS A 68 20.24 -5.23 -28.61
N VAL A 69 19.35 -4.45 -28.04
CA VAL A 69 18.08 -3.91 -28.59
C VAL A 69 17.25 -4.77 -29.51
N LYS A 70 16.08 -5.14 -29.06
CA LYS A 70 14.87 -5.17 -29.88
C LYS A 70 13.73 -4.58 -29.05
N GLU A 71 13.25 -3.39 -29.42
CA GLU A 71 11.99 -2.82 -28.95
C GLU A 71 10.89 -3.87 -29.14
N ILE A 72 10.32 -4.32 -28.04
CA ILE A 72 9.03 -5.02 -28.07
C ILE A 72 8.06 -4.07 -27.38
N ALA A 73 7.46 -3.20 -28.21
CA ALA A 73 6.18 -2.61 -27.90
C ALA A 73 5.14 -3.73 -27.79
N ASN A 74 4.97 -4.29 -26.62
CA ASN A 74 3.80 -5.09 -26.29
C ASN A 74 2.82 -4.19 -25.56
N ASP A 75 1.84 -3.73 -26.30
CA ASP A 75 0.61 -3.06 -25.87
C ASP A 75 -0.26 -4.08 -25.08
N LYS A 76 0.27 -4.58 -23.96
CA LYS A 76 -0.52 -5.23 -22.93
C LYS A 76 -0.85 -4.15 -21.92
N ASP A 77 -2.14 -4.04 -21.58
CA ASP A 77 -2.63 -3.20 -20.49
C ASP A 77 -1.84 -3.51 -19.21
N ASP A 78 -0.70 -2.84 -19.03
CA ASP A 78 0.26 -3.01 -17.94
C ASP A 78 -0.24 -2.34 -16.64
N SER A 79 -1.50 -1.87 -16.68
CA SER A 79 -2.14 -1.15 -15.57
C SER A 79 -2.32 -1.99 -14.31
N GLU A 80 -2.26 -3.32 -14.42
CA GLU A 80 -2.43 -4.27 -13.33
C GLU A 80 -1.12 -4.72 -12.68
N ASN A 81 0.03 -4.50 -13.34
CA ASN A 81 1.35 -4.87 -12.84
C ASN A 81 1.97 -3.77 -11.97
N LEU A 82 2.88 -4.16 -11.07
CA LEU A 82 3.66 -3.21 -10.30
C LEU A 82 4.57 -2.40 -11.25
N LEU A 83 4.53 -1.08 -11.11
CA LEU A 83 5.42 -0.16 -11.81
C LEU A 83 6.79 -0.12 -11.15
N GLY A 84 6.84 -0.22 -9.82
CA GLY A 84 8.06 -0.20 -9.03
C GLY A 84 7.80 -0.61 -7.58
N VAL A 85 8.87 -0.65 -6.81
CA VAL A 85 8.83 -1.01 -5.38
C VAL A 85 9.57 0.05 -4.58
N LEU A 86 8.98 0.48 -3.47
CA LEU A 86 9.61 1.36 -2.47
C LEU A 86 9.98 0.52 -1.26
N GLU A 87 11.25 0.51 -0.89
CA GLU A 87 11.79 -0.14 0.30
C GLU A 87 12.41 0.89 1.26
N ILE A 88 12.15 0.75 2.56
CA ILE A 88 12.81 1.51 3.62
C ILE A 88 13.20 0.54 4.73
N LYS A 89 14.42 0.01 4.65
CA LYS A 89 14.91 -1.08 5.51
C LYS A 89 14.83 -0.73 6.99
N LYS A 90 15.14 0.50 7.37
CA LYS A 90 15.13 0.95 8.78
C LYS A 90 13.80 0.70 9.49
N ILE A 91 12.69 0.73 8.78
CA ILE A 91 11.35 0.55 9.35
C ILE A 91 10.68 -0.75 8.88
N ASN A 92 11.44 -1.66 8.26
CA ASN A 92 10.95 -2.91 7.66
C ASN A 92 9.75 -2.66 6.71
N PHE A 93 9.87 -1.63 5.89
CA PHE A 93 8.86 -1.28 4.92
C PHE A 93 9.29 -1.69 3.52
N ILE A 94 8.43 -2.43 2.84
CA ILE A 94 8.54 -2.75 1.42
C ILE A 94 7.13 -2.78 0.83
N GLN A 95 6.90 -2.02 -0.24
CA GLN A 95 5.60 -1.94 -0.87
C GLN A 95 5.73 -1.60 -2.36
N GLY A 96 5.03 -2.38 -3.20
CA GLY A 96 4.90 -2.09 -4.61
C GLY A 96 3.95 -0.91 -4.87
N PHE A 97 4.22 -0.16 -5.93
CA PHE A 97 3.35 0.90 -6.41
C PHE A 97 3.01 0.70 -7.88
N TYR A 98 1.90 1.27 -8.30
CA TYR A 98 1.31 1.08 -9.63
C TYR A 98 1.40 2.35 -10.46
N SER A 99 1.27 2.19 -11.80
CA SER A 99 1.17 3.31 -12.73
C SER A 99 0.05 4.28 -12.31
N ILE A 100 0.25 5.56 -12.61
CA ILE A 100 -0.72 6.61 -12.29
C ILE A 100 -2.11 6.37 -12.90
N ASN A 101 -2.18 5.65 -14.00
CA ASN A 101 -3.42 5.29 -14.69
C ASN A 101 -4.04 3.98 -14.18
N SER A 102 -3.34 3.24 -13.32
CA SER A 102 -3.85 1.99 -12.78
C SER A 102 -4.98 2.22 -11.77
N ARG A 103 -6.01 1.37 -11.79
CA ARG A 103 -7.06 1.34 -10.76
C ARG A 103 -6.54 0.93 -9.38
N LYS A 104 -5.33 0.35 -9.32
CA LYS A 104 -4.65 -0.01 -8.08
C LYS A 104 -3.84 1.15 -7.50
N ASN A 105 -3.60 2.23 -8.27
CA ASN A 105 -2.97 3.46 -7.79
C ASN A 105 -3.97 4.31 -6.99
N ASP A 106 -4.41 3.79 -5.87
CA ASP A 106 -5.43 4.35 -4.99
C ASP A 106 -4.97 4.27 -3.55
N VAL A 107 -4.87 5.41 -2.88
CA VAL A 107 -4.38 5.52 -1.49
C VAL A 107 -5.20 4.69 -0.50
N ASN A 108 -6.46 4.39 -0.82
CA ASN A 108 -7.31 3.52 0.00
C ASN A 108 -6.98 2.03 -0.13
N LYS A 109 -6.22 1.65 -1.15
CA LYS A 109 -5.82 0.26 -1.43
C LYS A 109 -4.34 0.04 -1.24
N ASN A 110 -3.52 1.03 -1.59
CA ASN A 110 -2.08 0.93 -1.62
C ASN A 110 -1.42 2.30 -1.33
N ILE A 111 -0.08 2.37 -1.44
CA ILE A 111 0.59 3.65 -1.63
C ILE A 111 0.30 4.15 -3.05
N GLN A 112 0.14 5.46 -3.20
CA GLN A 112 -0.33 6.08 -4.43
C GLN A 112 0.68 7.07 -4.99
N ILE A 113 0.99 6.97 -6.28
CA ILE A 113 1.71 8.02 -7.03
C ILE A 113 0.75 9.17 -7.34
N ILE A 114 1.17 10.40 -7.08
CA ILE A 114 0.39 11.60 -7.37
C ILE A 114 0.64 12.09 -8.79
N LYS A 115 -0.40 12.60 -9.44
CA LYS A 115 -0.31 13.23 -10.76
C LYS A 115 0.73 14.34 -10.78
N GLY A 116 1.60 14.34 -11.78
CA GLY A 116 2.72 15.27 -11.88
C GLY A 116 4.00 14.76 -11.23
N SER A 117 4.02 13.51 -10.73
CA SER A 117 5.27 12.84 -10.37
C SER A 117 6.12 12.57 -11.59
N ALA A 118 7.43 12.73 -11.43
CA ALA A 118 8.45 12.23 -12.36
C ALA A 118 8.95 10.86 -11.89
N MET A 119 9.37 10.01 -12.81
CA MET A 119 9.92 8.69 -12.44
C MET A 119 11.40 8.82 -12.00
N PRO A 120 11.94 7.80 -11.29
CA PRO A 120 13.32 7.85 -10.76
C PRO A 120 14.41 8.08 -11.81
N ASN A 121 14.18 7.67 -13.05
CA ASN A 121 15.10 7.85 -14.17
C ASN A 121 15.03 9.25 -14.82
N GLU A 122 14.11 10.11 -14.41
CA GLU A 122 13.99 11.48 -14.89
C GLU A 122 14.92 12.43 -14.09
N LEU A 123 15.84 13.07 -14.79
CA LEU A 123 16.77 14.01 -14.16
C LEU A 123 16.01 15.19 -13.54
N LYS A 124 16.41 15.56 -12.30
CA LYS A 124 15.82 16.66 -11.52
C LYS A 124 14.32 16.48 -11.26
N GLY A 125 13.81 15.28 -11.50
CA GLY A 125 12.43 14.90 -11.27
C GLY A 125 12.07 14.79 -9.77
N ASN A 126 10.83 14.52 -9.50
CA ASN A 126 10.34 14.26 -8.14
C ASN A 126 9.27 13.16 -8.17
N LEU A 127 9.58 11.99 -7.68
CA LEU A 127 8.61 10.95 -7.46
C LEU A 127 7.83 11.26 -6.18
N ILE A 128 6.51 11.45 -6.27
CA ILE A 128 5.67 11.80 -5.14
C ILE A 128 4.75 10.63 -4.84
N ILE A 129 4.92 10.05 -3.66
CA ILE A 129 4.11 8.92 -3.18
C ILE A 129 3.38 9.32 -1.90
N VAL A 130 2.08 9.07 -1.87
CA VAL A 130 1.26 9.27 -0.67
C VAL A 130 0.80 7.94 -0.12
N GLY A 131 0.59 7.88 1.19
CA GLY A 131 0.07 6.71 1.88
C GLY A 131 -0.61 7.09 3.19
N HIS A 132 -1.58 6.29 3.60
CA HIS A 132 -2.23 6.48 4.88
C HIS A 132 -1.32 6.17 6.06
N SER A 133 -1.50 6.92 7.15
CA SER A 133 -1.10 6.57 8.51
C SER A 133 -2.34 6.53 9.39
N GLY A 134 -2.40 5.59 10.33
CA GLY A 134 -3.55 5.45 11.22
C GLY A 134 -3.81 4.01 11.65
N ARG A 135 -5.08 3.67 11.88
CA ARG A 135 -5.50 2.35 12.37
C ARG A 135 -6.02 1.42 11.26
N SER A 136 -6.17 1.91 10.03
CA SER A 136 -6.60 1.11 8.90
C SER A 136 -5.55 0.06 8.53
N LYS A 137 -5.98 -1.08 7.98
CA LYS A 137 -5.08 -2.10 7.43
C LYS A 137 -4.17 -1.56 6.31
N ASN A 138 -4.64 -0.55 5.58
CA ASN A 138 -3.93 0.09 4.47
C ASN A 138 -3.13 1.33 4.92
N SER A 139 -2.81 1.44 6.21
CA SER A 139 -1.98 2.52 6.76
C SER A 139 -0.49 2.20 6.59
N TYR A 140 -0.06 2.11 5.34
CA TYR A 140 1.30 1.71 4.95
C TYR A 140 2.39 2.63 5.52
N PHE A 141 2.10 3.93 5.69
CA PHE A 141 3.07 4.92 6.16
C PHE A 141 3.05 5.17 7.68
N ASN A 142 2.58 4.19 8.46
CA ASN A 142 2.49 4.28 9.93
C ASN A 142 3.81 4.53 10.64
N ASN A 143 4.91 4.07 10.07
CA ASN A 143 6.23 4.08 10.70
C ASN A 143 7.17 5.15 10.10
N LEU A 144 6.75 5.97 9.12
CA LEU A 144 7.60 7.00 8.54
C LEU A 144 8.11 8.00 9.60
N ASN A 145 7.35 8.25 10.65
CA ASN A 145 7.75 9.12 11.76
C ASN A 145 8.96 8.60 12.56
N LYS A 146 9.42 7.37 12.34
CA LYS A 146 10.63 6.80 12.96
C LYS A 146 11.89 7.11 12.16
N LEU A 147 11.75 7.71 10.97
CA LEU A 147 12.87 8.08 10.12
C LEU A 147 13.56 9.33 10.65
N ALA A 148 14.86 9.36 10.47
CA ALA A 148 15.72 10.49 10.78
C ALA A 148 16.48 10.92 9.52
N ILE A 149 16.99 12.15 9.52
CA ILE A 149 17.86 12.67 8.47
C ILE A 149 19.01 11.70 8.21
N ASN A 150 19.34 11.47 6.94
CA ASN A 150 20.29 10.49 6.37
C ASN A 150 19.77 9.04 6.29
N ASP A 151 18.56 8.72 6.72
CA ASP A 151 18.00 7.39 6.44
C ASP A 151 17.75 7.22 4.94
N ILE A 152 17.85 5.98 4.47
CA ILE A 152 17.75 5.64 3.05
C ILE A 152 16.40 5.02 2.73
N ALA A 153 15.82 5.50 1.63
CA ALA A 153 14.71 4.88 0.92
C ALA A 153 15.21 4.43 -0.45
N THR A 154 14.94 3.19 -0.79
CA THR A 154 15.34 2.57 -2.06
C THR A 154 14.11 2.42 -2.96
N VAL A 155 14.21 2.86 -4.20
CA VAL A 155 13.18 2.64 -5.23
C VAL A 155 13.74 1.71 -6.29
N TYR A 156 13.05 0.61 -6.51
CA TYR A 156 13.30 -0.31 -7.62
C TYR A 156 12.37 0.06 -8.77
N PHE A 157 12.94 0.44 -9.90
CA PHE A 157 12.19 0.88 -11.07
C PHE A 157 12.96 0.61 -12.36
N ASP A 158 12.30 0.06 -13.36
CA ASP A 158 12.86 -0.19 -14.70
C ASP A 158 14.21 -0.92 -14.68
N GLY A 159 14.28 -2.04 -13.93
CA GLY A 159 15.50 -2.85 -13.80
C GLY A 159 16.64 -2.20 -13.02
N LYS A 160 16.43 -1.02 -12.42
CA LYS A 160 17.46 -0.26 -11.70
C LYS A 160 17.07 0.01 -10.26
N THR A 161 18.09 0.28 -9.45
CA THR A 161 17.95 0.63 -8.04
C THR A 161 18.33 2.10 -7.86
N TYR A 162 17.48 2.85 -7.15
CA TYR A 162 17.68 4.27 -6.86
C TYR A 162 17.63 4.46 -5.35
N ASP A 163 18.78 4.81 -4.76
CA ASP A 163 18.89 5.09 -3.32
C ASP A 163 18.73 6.57 -3.05
N TYR A 164 17.78 6.92 -2.22
CA TYR A 164 17.45 8.28 -1.83
C TYR A 164 17.72 8.48 -0.35
N LYS A 165 18.40 9.54 0.00
CA LYS A 165 18.73 9.92 1.37
C LYS A 165 17.77 10.97 1.89
N LEU A 166 17.19 10.76 3.07
CA LEU A 166 16.30 11.71 3.73
C LEU A 166 17.07 12.98 4.12
N VAL A 167 16.66 14.11 3.57
CA VAL A 167 17.31 15.42 3.79
C VAL A 167 16.42 16.40 4.54
N ASN A 168 15.09 16.26 4.48
CA ASN A 168 14.19 17.18 5.15
C ASN A 168 12.88 16.49 5.54
N VAL A 169 12.34 16.92 6.69
CA VAL A 169 10.99 16.51 7.16
C VAL A 169 10.30 17.75 7.71
N TYR A 170 9.08 18.02 7.24
CA TYR A 170 8.29 19.15 7.73
C TYR A 170 6.81 18.85 7.76
N GLU A 171 6.06 19.71 8.46
CA GLU A 171 4.62 19.60 8.61
C GLU A 171 3.90 20.63 7.74
N VAL A 172 2.76 20.23 7.18
CA VAL A 172 1.84 21.13 6.48
C VAL A 172 0.42 20.92 6.97
N GLU A 173 -0.43 21.93 6.85
CA GLU A 173 -1.86 21.78 7.13
C GLU A 173 -2.52 20.90 6.06
N LYS A 174 -3.50 20.11 6.46
CA LYS A 174 -4.27 19.24 5.56
C LYS A 174 -5.34 20.04 4.80
N THR A 175 -4.90 20.80 3.83
CA THR A 175 -5.77 21.68 3.01
C THR A 175 -6.13 21.11 1.63
N GLY A 176 -5.61 19.91 1.31
CA GLY A 176 -5.74 19.31 -0.03
C GLY A 176 -4.64 19.75 -1.00
N VAL A 177 -3.84 20.75 -0.65
CA VAL A 177 -2.68 21.21 -1.43
C VAL A 177 -1.44 21.12 -0.56
N VAL A 178 -0.39 20.48 -1.06
CA VAL A 178 0.91 20.37 -0.38
C VAL A 178 1.94 21.15 -1.17
N ASN A 179 2.53 22.17 -0.54
CA ASN A 179 3.70 22.85 -1.10
C ASN A 179 4.94 22.01 -0.79
N ILE A 180 5.58 21.47 -1.85
CA ILE A 180 6.77 20.63 -1.73
C ILE A 180 8.01 21.51 -1.84
N VAL A 181 8.74 21.60 -0.73
CA VAL A 181 10.01 22.35 -0.62
C VAL A 181 11.17 21.37 -0.82
N ARG A 182 11.75 21.35 -2.03
CA ARG A 182 12.87 20.47 -2.40
C ARG A 182 13.95 21.20 -3.19
N ASN A 183 15.13 20.64 -3.29
CA ASN A 183 16.13 21.07 -4.26
C ASN A 183 15.71 20.62 -5.67
N LYS A 184 15.43 21.57 -6.56
CA LYS A 184 14.97 21.29 -7.93
C LYS A 184 16.11 20.90 -8.88
N GLU A 185 17.36 21.04 -8.45
CA GLU A 185 18.53 20.63 -9.22
C GLU A 185 18.91 19.15 -9.02
N ILE A 186 18.26 18.48 -8.08
CA ILE A 186 18.49 17.07 -7.73
C ILE A 186 17.21 16.28 -7.96
N THR A 187 17.34 15.03 -8.42
CA THR A 187 16.22 14.07 -8.47
C THR A 187 15.81 13.70 -7.05
N THR A 188 14.52 13.79 -6.74
CA THR A 188 13.99 13.65 -5.39
C THR A 188 12.87 12.62 -5.30
N LEU A 189 12.72 12.05 -4.12
CA LEU A 189 11.54 11.28 -3.70
C LEU A 189 10.85 12.05 -2.58
N THR A 190 9.54 12.26 -2.71
CA THR A 190 8.71 12.89 -1.69
C THR A 190 7.69 11.89 -1.18
N LEU A 191 7.72 11.61 0.14
CA LEU A 191 6.70 10.80 0.78
C LEU A 191 5.79 11.68 1.63
N ILE A 192 4.46 11.50 1.50
CA ILE A 192 3.49 12.30 2.22
C ILE A 192 2.52 11.40 2.97
N THR A 193 2.30 11.71 4.24
CA THR A 193 1.33 10.99 5.09
C THR A 193 0.64 11.91 6.08
N CYS A 194 -0.46 11.46 6.67
CA CYS A 194 -1.11 12.20 7.75
C CYS A 194 -0.30 12.09 9.06
N LYS A 195 -0.19 13.19 9.79
CA LYS A 195 0.31 13.17 11.17
C LYS A 195 -0.80 12.69 12.10
N LYS A 196 -0.54 11.61 12.86
CA LYS A 196 -1.52 10.99 13.75
C LYS A 196 -2.07 12.00 14.76
N ASN A 197 -3.39 11.94 15.01
CA ASN A 197 -4.11 12.77 15.99
C ASN A 197 -4.03 14.29 15.73
N THR A 198 -3.80 14.70 14.50
CA THR A 198 -3.75 16.12 14.09
C THR A 198 -4.44 16.34 12.76
N HIS A 199 -4.69 17.61 12.39
CA HIS A 199 -5.12 18.00 11.05
C HIS A 199 -3.94 18.32 10.13
N LYS A 200 -2.75 17.77 10.40
CA LYS A 200 -1.53 18.02 9.63
C LYS A 200 -1.10 16.80 8.83
N GLN A 201 -0.25 17.07 7.85
CA GLN A 201 0.47 16.05 7.09
C GLN A 201 1.97 16.21 7.33
N LEU A 202 2.70 15.10 7.25
CA LEU A 202 4.15 15.04 7.26
C LEU A 202 4.62 14.89 5.81
N VAL A 203 5.62 15.67 5.44
CA VAL A 203 6.28 15.63 4.14
C VAL A 203 7.74 15.27 4.37
N PHE A 204 8.19 14.19 3.75
CA PHE A 204 9.55 13.69 3.81
C PHE A 204 10.19 13.91 2.44
N ILE A 205 11.29 14.63 2.40
CA ILE A 205 12.06 14.90 1.18
C ILE A 205 13.34 14.09 1.21
N PHE A 206 13.51 13.28 0.20
CA PHE A 206 14.72 12.51 -0.03
C PHE A 206 15.39 12.97 -1.32
N GLU A 207 16.70 13.02 -1.35
CA GLU A 207 17.53 13.34 -2.53
C GLU A 207 18.24 12.09 -3.01
N LEU A 208 18.30 11.90 -4.33
CA LEU A 208 19.03 10.80 -4.95
C LEU A 208 20.50 10.88 -4.56
N ASN A 209 21.05 9.76 -4.09
CA ASN A 209 22.40 9.66 -3.54
C ASN A 209 23.44 9.47 -4.65
#